data_1b2fcea12287d92b0a1f7fb0fe538052
#
_entry.id   1b2fcea12287d92b0a1f7fb0fe538052
#
_cell.length_a   1.000
_cell.length_b   1.000
_cell.length_c   1.000
_cell.angle_alpha   90.00
_cell.angle_beta   90.00
_cell.angle_gamma   90.00
#
_symmetry.space_group_name_H-M   'P 1'
#
loop_
_entity.id
_entity.type
_entity.pdbx_description
1 polymer ?
#
loop_
_entity_poly.entity_id
_entity_poly.type
_entity_poly.pdbx_seq_one_letter_code
_entity_poly.pdbx_strand_id
1 'polypeptide(L)'
;MIPTKNGWQRVTAVLPRILIGLSILAFVSYFIVYLIYAVSLFQFPFDYDQGEGFELMDTVLFSRGEWPYRDNDVYPFYSSNYPPLFHVVTVPLVWLFGPRYWTGRFVSFLGTLVTAVAIGYAVHHKGKRWWLSLICGLGFLASNYIYHVGPLFRQHLFMVMLETLAVVWLTVTIEREEASGRRDNKNLLVAMALLLMAGYTKQLAYATVAAVFLFLFLRQPKRAILWAVPFAGVTGLVFLWINHATDGLWLLNTVTANLNPFIPGQAVGLFKQWFTLHTVITVTAVLFAIYQLYFERLSLYTIWFVVAALNSVTAGKWGAGESYFATAIAASLILTGLAFNRLLDWSEKRGTNWQFAMATLLPILLLAQANKMFHMPTHTPFLAGIASALGKETAVYIPPQTSCSAPRPEERIPYVDAAGVSLLGRPPGPADTAAGIAITDLIAEGETAAFAEDAGFNFYLGRDIVTNPTQFLNLYKNGVVDLTEMLAMINGQAFDTVVLRAQFYPPEVLDAIGQQYQTTDLIQMNGFVYCVMTPRG
;
A
#
# COMPACT_ATOMS: atom_id res chain seq x y z
N MET A 1 -19.79 -51.97 -25.21
CA MET A 1 -18.63 -51.26 -25.79
C MET A 1 -18.60 -49.82 -25.26
N ILE A 2 -17.62 -49.48 -24.46
CA ILE A 2 -17.42 -48.11 -23.99
C ILE A 2 -16.79 -47.37 -25.18
N PRO A 3 -17.40 -46.29 -25.72
CA PRO A 3 -16.83 -45.57 -26.85
C PRO A 3 -15.49 -44.99 -26.44
N THR A 4 -14.40 -45.42 -27.06
CA THR A 4 -13.09 -44.83 -26.91
C THR A 4 -13.14 -43.40 -27.42
N LYS A 5 -13.00 -42.41 -26.53
CA LYS A 5 -12.93 -41.02 -26.94
C LYS A 5 -11.79 -40.81 -27.93
N ASN A 6 -12.08 -40.27 -29.10
CA ASN A 6 -11.08 -39.88 -30.09
C ASN A 6 -9.99 -39.01 -29.45
N GLY A 7 -8.73 -39.10 -29.92
CA GLY A 7 -7.60 -38.33 -29.35
C GLY A 7 -7.90 -36.83 -29.19
N TRP A 8 -8.61 -36.23 -30.13
CA TRP A 8 -9.07 -34.82 -30.06
C TRP A 8 -10.03 -34.56 -28.88
N GLN A 9 -10.96 -35.46 -28.60
CA GLN A 9 -11.88 -35.33 -27.45
C GLN A 9 -11.17 -35.45 -26.11
N ARG A 10 -10.06 -36.18 -26.05
CA ARG A 10 -9.20 -36.21 -24.86
C ARG A 10 -8.44 -34.89 -24.66
N VAL A 11 -7.85 -34.34 -25.73
CA VAL A 11 -7.14 -33.06 -25.69
C VAL A 11 -8.08 -31.95 -25.25
N THR A 12 -9.26 -31.81 -25.85
CA THR A 12 -10.24 -30.77 -25.50
C THR A 12 -10.75 -30.86 -24.06
N ALA A 13 -10.74 -32.02 -23.44
CA ALA A 13 -11.15 -32.21 -22.05
C ALA A 13 -10.01 -32.00 -21.03
N VAL A 14 -8.76 -32.29 -21.40
CA VAL A 14 -7.63 -32.30 -20.48
C VAL A 14 -6.84 -31.00 -20.50
N LEU A 15 -6.58 -30.42 -21.66
CA LEU A 15 -5.76 -29.20 -21.80
C LEU A 15 -6.27 -28.02 -20.96
N PRO A 16 -7.56 -27.64 -20.99
CA PRO A 16 -8.06 -26.55 -20.17
C PRO A 16 -7.85 -26.78 -18.66
N ARG A 17 -8.02 -28.03 -18.20
CA ARG A 17 -7.83 -28.38 -16.78
C ARG A 17 -6.38 -28.24 -16.35
N ILE A 18 -5.43 -28.66 -17.20
CA ILE A 18 -4.00 -28.50 -16.96
C ILE A 18 -3.67 -27.01 -16.86
N LEU A 19 -4.13 -26.19 -17.81
CA LEU A 19 -3.86 -24.76 -17.83
C LEU A 19 -4.44 -24.02 -16.61
N ILE A 20 -5.66 -24.37 -16.20
CA ILE A 20 -6.27 -23.87 -14.96
C ILE A 20 -5.41 -24.29 -13.75
N GLY A 21 -5.00 -25.56 -13.67
CA GLY A 21 -4.15 -26.06 -12.59
C GLY A 21 -2.80 -25.33 -12.53
N LEU A 22 -2.16 -25.10 -13.67
CA LEU A 22 -0.92 -24.32 -13.76
C LEU A 22 -1.12 -22.86 -13.33
N SER A 23 -2.25 -22.24 -13.72
CA SER A 23 -2.58 -20.88 -13.29
C SER A 23 -2.75 -20.80 -11.77
N ILE A 24 -3.50 -21.74 -11.18
CA ILE A 24 -3.68 -21.81 -9.73
C ILE A 24 -2.32 -22.01 -9.05
N LEU A 25 -1.50 -22.94 -9.53
CA LEU A 25 -0.17 -23.22 -8.98
C LEU A 25 0.70 -21.95 -9.00
N ALA A 26 0.72 -21.20 -10.11
CA ALA A 26 1.48 -19.97 -10.22
C ALA A 26 1.05 -18.94 -9.16
N PHE A 27 -0.25 -18.66 -9.03
CA PHE A 27 -0.73 -17.67 -8.07
C PHE A 27 -0.62 -18.13 -6.61
N VAL A 28 -0.75 -19.44 -6.34
CA VAL A 28 -0.48 -20.00 -4.99
C VAL A 28 1.01 -19.90 -4.65
N SER A 29 1.91 -20.12 -5.61
CA SER A 29 3.35 -19.94 -5.38
C SER A 29 3.68 -18.49 -4.98
N TYR A 30 3.04 -17.51 -5.60
CA TYR A 30 3.17 -16.10 -5.19
C TYR A 30 2.66 -15.86 -3.79
N PHE A 31 1.53 -16.45 -3.43
CA PHE A 31 1.00 -16.32 -2.09
C PHE A 31 1.96 -16.88 -1.04
N ILE A 32 2.61 -18.00 -1.31
CA ILE A 32 3.64 -18.57 -0.43
C ILE A 32 4.82 -17.59 -0.29
N VAL A 33 5.30 -17.03 -1.41
CA VAL A 33 6.37 -16.02 -1.38
C VAL A 33 5.97 -14.78 -0.60
N TYR A 34 4.73 -14.31 -0.76
CA TYR A 34 4.18 -13.20 0.01
C TYR A 34 4.15 -13.48 1.52
N LEU A 35 3.76 -14.70 1.93
CA LEU A 35 3.78 -15.10 3.33
C LEU A 35 5.20 -15.12 3.91
N ILE A 36 6.18 -15.66 3.15
CA ILE A 36 7.59 -15.67 3.57
C ILE A 36 8.08 -14.24 3.80
N TYR A 37 7.79 -13.34 2.87
CA TYR A 37 8.14 -11.92 2.98
C TYR A 37 7.49 -11.26 4.20
N ALA A 38 6.18 -11.45 4.38
CA ALA A 38 5.45 -10.89 5.52
C ALA A 38 6.01 -11.36 6.88
N VAL A 39 6.29 -12.68 7.01
CA VAL A 39 6.86 -13.24 8.24
C VAL A 39 8.25 -12.68 8.52
N SER A 40 9.09 -12.52 7.48
CA SER A 40 10.41 -11.91 7.64
C SER A 40 10.31 -10.46 8.13
N LEU A 41 9.35 -9.69 7.62
CA LEU A 41 9.08 -8.34 8.11
C LEU A 41 8.58 -8.31 9.56
N PHE A 42 7.70 -9.24 9.95
CA PHE A 42 7.20 -9.29 11.34
C PHE A 42 8.32 -9.54 12.35
N GLN A 43 9.37 -10.24 11.94
CA GLN A 43 10.53 -10.53 12.80
C GLN A 43 11.56 -9.39 12.83
N PHE A 44 11.49 -8.45 11.86
CA PHE A 44 12.45 -7.35 11.76
C PHE A 44 12.06 -6.19 12.69
N PRO A 45 12.90 -5.81 13.67
CA PRO A 45 12.52 -4.87 14.73
C PRO A 45 12.75 -3.39 14.38
N PHE A 46 13.20 -3.07 13.17
CA PHE A 46 13.51 -1.71 12.72
C PHE A 46 12.64 -1.27 11.56
N ASP A 47 12.78 -0.01 11.13
CA ASP A 47 12.15 0.48 9.91
C ASP A 47 12.66 -0.32 8.70
N TYR A 48 11.74 -0.93 7.97
CA TYR A 48 12.03 -1.47 6.65
C TYR A 48 11.74 -0.41 5.58
N ASP A 49 10.66 0.31 5.73
CA ASP A 49 10.30 1.52 5.03
C ASP A 49 10.36 2.69 6.04
N GLN A 50 11.03 3.77 5.69
CA GLN A 50 11.30 4.92 6.54
C GLN A 50 10.09 5.48 7.30
N GLY A 51 8.89 5.36 6.73
CA GLY A 51 7.70 5.90 7.38
C GLY A 51 7.06 4.98 8.43
N GLU A 52 7.50 3.73 8.58
CA GLU A 52 6.86 2.79 9.50
C GLU A 52 7.00 3.22 10.96
N GLY A 53 8.13 3.81 11.31
CA GLY A 53 8.38 4.28 12.67
C GLY A 53 7.46 5.43 13.07
N PHE A 54 7.09 6.28 12.11
CA PHE A 54 6.16 7.39 12.37
C PHE A 54 4.73 6.86 12.56
N GLU A 55 4.32 5.86 11.79
CA GLU A 55 3.03 5.18 11.99
C GLU A 55 2.99 4.48 13.37
N LEU A 56 4.12 3.89 13.81
CA LEU A 56 4.21 3.31 15.14
C LEU A 56 4.13 4.39 16.24
N MET A 57 4.80 5.55 16.07
CA MET A 57 4.71 6.66 17.01
C MET A 57 3.30 7.21 17.14
N ASP A 58 2.60 7.41 16.02
CA ASP A 58 1.19 7.80 16.04
C ASP A 58 0.35 6.83 16.89
N THR A 59 0.57 5.53 16.70
CA THR A 59 -0.12 4.48 17.46
C THR A 59 0.24 4.52 18.96
N VAL A 60 1.50 4.78 19.29
CA VAL A 60 1.99 4.93 20.69
C VAL A 60 1.33 6.14 21.35
N LEU A 61 1.27 7.28 20.65
CA LEU A 61 0.61 8.48 21.18
C LEU A 61 -0.88 8.23 21.44
N PHE A 62 -1.60 7.64 20.50
CA PHE A 62 -2.99 7.24 20.73
C PHE A 62 -3.15 6.24 21.87
N SER A 63 -2.19 5.33 22.07
CA SER A 63 -2.21 4.37 23.19
C SER A 63 -2.07 5.04 24.56
N ARG A 64 -1.46 6.22 24.60
CA ARG A 64 -1.32 7.08 25.79
C ARG A 64 -2.49 8.07 25.94
N GLY A 65 -3.43 8.10 25.01
CA GLY A 65 -4.53 9.09 24.96
C GLY A 65 -4.12 10.46 24.46
N GLU A 66 -3.00 10.54 23.75
CA GLU A 66 -2.44 11.77 23.21
C GLU A 66 -2.72 11.88 21.71
N TRP A 67 -2.93 13.13 21.24
CA TRP A 67 -3.05 13.39 19.81
C TRP A 67 -1.67 13.43 19.14
N PRO A 68 -1.48 12.79 17.97
CA PRO A 68 -0.22 12.87 17.23
C PRO A 68 -0.10 14.14 16.36
N TYR A 69 -1.14 14.96 16.30
CA TYR A 69 -1.15 16.24 15.54
C TYR A 69 -0.61 17.32 16.45
N ARG A 70 0.70 17.56 16.37
CA ARG A 70 1.45 18.42 17.28
C ARG A 70 2.07 19.58 16.54
N ASP A 71 2.54 20.57 17.28
CA ASP A 71 3.38 21.64 16.78
C ASP A 71 4.77 21.10 16.44
N ASN A 72 5.25 21.39 15.23
CA ASN A 72 6.55 20.94 14.75
C ASN A 72 7.66 21.96 15.01
N ASP A 73 7.33 23.17 15.50
CA ASP A 73 8.29 24.24 15.75
C ASP A 73 9.03 24.05 17.07
N VAL A 74 8.49 23.19 17.96
CA VAL A 74 9.02 22.90 19.29
C VAL A 74 9.37 21.42 19.48
N TYR A 75 10.30 21.16 20.40
CA TYR A 75 10.69 19.76 20.75
C TYR A 75 9.56 18.98 21.45
N PRO A 76 9.32 17.72 21.05
CA PRO A 76 9.90 16.99 19.91
C PRO A 76 9.27 17.47 18.59
N PHE A 77 10.11 17.66 17.58
CA PHE A 77 9.75 18.17 16.24
C PHE A 77 8.97 17.13 15.43
N TYR A 78 7.82 16.73 15.94
CA TYR A 78 7.05 15.59 15.45
C TYR A 78 5.58 15.92 15.29
N SER A 79 5.01 15.54 14.16
CA SER A 79 3.56 15.47 13.96
C SER A 79 3.19 14.42 12.92
N SER A 80 1.94 13.92 13.04
CA SER A 80 1.33 13.00 12.09
C SER A 80 0.74 13.74 10.89
N ASN A 81 0.80 13.10 9.71
CA ASN A 81 0.20 13.61 8.47
C ASN A 81 -0.98 12.77 7.98
N TYR A 82 -1.45 11.80 8.76
CA TYR A 82 -2.50 10.88 8.37
C TYR A 82 -3.70 10.87 9.32
N PRO A 83 -4.91 10.47 8.83
CA PRO A 83 -6.07 10.29 9.68
C PRO A 83 -5.93 9.15 10.69
N PRO A 84 -6.69 9.18 11.81
CA PRO A 84 -6.39 8.42 13.02
C PRO A 84 -6.77 6.94 12.99
N LEU A 85 -7.69 6.50 12.12
CA LEU A 85 -8.38 5.23 12.32
C LEU A 85 -7.46 4.00 12.33
N PHE A 86 -6.47 3.97 11.43
CA PHE A 86 -5.52 2.85 11.35
C PHE A 86 -4.73 2.68 12.66
N HIS A 87 -4.28 3.79 13.21
CA HIS A 87 -3.53 3.81 14.48
C HIS A 87 -4.43 3.39 15.63
N VAL A 88 -5.64 3.95 15.73
CA VAL A 88 -6.62 3.61 16.78
C VAL A 88 -6.96 2.12 16.74
N VAL A 89 -7.13 1.52 15.56
CA VAL A 89 -7.36 0.07 15.41
C VAL A 89 -6.13 -0.75 15.83
N THR A 90 -4.92 -0.20 15.71
CA THR A 90 -3.67 -0.88 16.09
C THR A 90 -3.36 -0.74 17.59
N VAL A 91 -3.89 0.28 18.29
CA VAL A 91 -3.67 0.53 19.72
C VAL A 91 -3.83 -0.70 20.61
N PRO A 92 -4.89 -1.53 20.50
CA PRO A 92 -5.03 -2.73 21.35
C PRO A 92 -3.85 -3.69 21.27
N LEU A 93 -3.21 -3.79 20.09
CA LEU A 93 -2.01 -4.64 19.94
C LEU A 93 -0.79 -4.01 20.61
N VAL A 94 -0.66 -2.69 20.59
CA VAL A 94 0.40 -1.96 21.30
C VAL A 94 0.22 -2.08 22.83
N TRP A 95 -1.01 -2.02 23.34
CA TRP A 95 -1.29 -2.27 24.77
C TRP A 95 -0.91 -3.68 25.22
N LEU A 96 -1.15 -4.69 24.37
CA LEU A 96 -0.90 -6.08 24.72
C LEU A 96 0.58 -6.48 24.56
N PHE A 97 1.27 -5.94 23.55
CA PHE A 97 2.59 -6.44 23.14
C PHE A 97 3.70 -5.39 23.18
N GLY A 98 3.36 -4.15 23.56
CA GLY A 98 4.26 -3.01 23.52
C GLY A 98 4.42 -2.40 22.11
N PRO A 99 5.21 -1.31 21.98
CA PRO A 99 5.44 -0.61 20.72
C PRO A 99 6.38 -1.42 19.82
N ARG A 100 5.81 -2.27 18.99
CA ARG A 100 6.54 -3.15 18.07
C ARG A 100 6.03 -3.02 16.65
N TYR A 101 6.94 -3.01 15.67
CA TYR A 101 6.61 -2.87 14.25
C TYR A 101 5.61 -3.92 13.73
N TRP A 102 5.74 -5.17 14.19
CA TRP A 102 4.87 -6.25 13.74
C TRP A 102 3.38 -5.99 14.02
N THR A 103 3.04 -5.15 15.00
CA THR A 103 1.63 -4.88 15.35
C THR A 103 0.87 -4.21 14.22
N GLY A 104 1.39 -3.14 13.65
CA GLY A 104 0.78 -2.47 12.51
C GLY A 104 1.04 -3.20 11.19
N ARG A 105 2.20 -3.85 11.05
CA ARG A 105 2.48 -4.75 9.90
C ARG A 105 1.42 -5.85 9.78
N PHE A 106 1.02 -6.43 10.91
CA PHE A 106 -0.01 -7.45 10.96
C PHE A 106 -1.39 -6.89 10.57
N VAL A 107 -1.78 -5.70 11.04
CA VAL A 107 -3.05 -5.05 10.68
C VAL A 107 -3.10 -4.75 9.18
N SER A 108 -2.03 -4.22 8.61
CA SER A 108 -1.90 -3.97 7.18
C SER A 108 -1.94 -5.26 6.35
N PHE A 109 -1.21 -6.30 6.79
CA PHE A 109 -1.22 -7.62 6.18
C PHE A 109 -2.63 -8.23 6.17
N LEU A 110 -3.35 -8.19 7.29
CA LEU A 110 -4.75 -8.65 7.35
C LEU A 110 -5.64 -7.84 6.39
N GLY A 111 -5.46 -6.53 6.33
CA GLY A 111 -6.17 -5.68 5.38
C GLY A 111 -5.96 -6.13 3.93
N THR A 112 -4.72 -6.48 3.58
CA THR A 112 -4.37 -6.97 2.25
C THR A 112 -5.02 -8.33 1.95
N LEU A 113 -5.01 -9.25 2.91
CA LEU A 113 -5.67 -10.57 2.77
C LEU A 113 -7.19 -10.45 2.64
N VAL A 114 -7.82 -9.62 3.47
CA VAL A 114 -9.28 -9.40 3.41
C VAL A 114 -9.67 -8.76 2.08
N THR A 115 -8.86 -7.85 1.54
CA THR A 115 -9.07 -7.31 0.19
C THR A 115 -9.05 -8.40 -0.87
N ALA A 116 -8.06 -9.29 -0.84
CA ALA A 116 -7.97 -10.42 -1.77
C ALA A 116 -9.19 -11.35 -1.68
N VAL A 117 -9.66 -11.65 -0.47
CA VAL A 117 -10.88 -12.43 -0.23
C VAL A 117 -12.11 -11.72 -0.77
N ALA A 118 -12.24 -10.41 -0.55
CA ALA A 118 -13.36 -9.61 -1.05
C ALA A 118 -13.42 -9.56 -2.57
N ILE A 119 -12.25 -9.45 -3.25
CA ILE A 119 -12.14 -9.56 -4.71
C ILE A 119 -12.62 -10.94 -5.17
N GLY A 120 -12.11 -12.01 -4.56
CA GLY A 120 -12.52 -13.38 -4.89
C GLY A 120 -14.02 -13.60 -4.67
N TYR A 121 -14.58 -13.08 -3.58
CA TYR A 121 -16.00 -13.13 -3.30
C TYR A 121 -16.84 -12.38 -4.37
N ALA A 122 -16.44 -11.18 -4.77
CA ALA A 122 -17.15 -10.41 -5.79
C ALA A 122 -17.21 -11.16 -7.13
N VAL A 123 -16.11 -11.78 -7.53
CA VAL A 123 -16.03 -12.60 -8.75
C VAL A 123 -16.88 -13.86 -8.63
N HIS A 124 -16.82 -14.55 -7.46
CA HIS A 124 -17.60 -15.76 -7.22
C HIS A 124 -19.11 -15.50 -7.17
N HIS A 125 -19.51 -14.43 -6.53
CA HIS A 125 -20.92 -14.04 -6.37
C HIS A 125 -21.65 -13.96 -7.72
N LYS A 126 -20.96 -13.43 -8.74
CA LYS A 126 -21.50 -13.25 -10.10
C LYS A 126 -21.36 -14.48 -10.98
N GLY A 127 -20.21 -15.17 -10.97
CA GLY A 127 -19.88 -16.20 -11.97
C GLY A 127 -19.88 -17.63 -11.45
N LYS A 128 -19.89 -17.83 -10.14
CA LYS A 128 -19.86 -19.15 -9.45
C LYS A 128 -18.65 -20.05 -9.79
N ARG A 129 -17.66 -19.56 -10.56
CA ARG A 129 -16.44 -20.32 -10.91
C ARG A 129 -15.36 -20.09 -9.89
N TRP A 130 -15.20 -21.03 -8.95
CA TRP A 130 -14.29 -20.91 -7.80
C TRP A 130 -12.81 -20.68 -8.20
N TRP A 131 -12.34 -21.33 -9.27
CA TRP A 131 -10.94 -21.21 -9.69
C TRP A 131 -10.60 -19.77 -10.16
N LEU A 132 -11.52 -19.14 -10.88
CA LEU A 132 -11.36 -17.76 -11.34
C LEU A 132 -11.41 -16.76 -10.16
N SER A 133 -12.31 -17.00 -9.22
CA SER A 133 -12.43 -16.25 -7.98
C SER A 133 -11.14 -16.32 -7.15
N LEU A 134 -10.58 -17.52 -7.02
CA LEU A 134 -9.31 -17.73 -6.32
C LEU A 134 -8.16 -17.00 -7.01
N ILE A 135 -8.03 -17.14 -8.33
CA ILE A 135 -6.95 -16.49 -9.10
C ILE A 135 -7.07 -14.97 -9.03
N CYS A 136 -8.27 -14.39 -9.17
CA CYS A 136 -8.45 -12.94 -9.07
C CYS A 136 -8.10 -12.41 -7.66
N GLY A 137 -8.49 -13.12 -6.60
CA GLY A 137 -8.10 -12.76 -5.24
C GLY A 137 -6.59 -12.86 -5.03
N LEU A 138 -5.97 -13.98 -5.37
CA LEU A 138 -4.53 -14.17 -5.26
C LEU A 138 -3.74 -13.23 -6.18
N GLY A 139 -4.31 -12.83 -7.31
CA GLY A 139 -3.73 -11.84 -8.23
C GLY A 139 -3.50 -10.48 -7.59
N PHE A 140 -4.31 -10.11 -6.59
CA PHE A 140 -4.07 -8.90 -5.82
C PHE A 140 -2.78 -9.00 -5.01
N LEU A 141 -2.56 -10.12 -4.32
CA LEU A 141 -1.36 -10.37 -3.51
C LEU A 141 -0.10 -10.55 -4.38
N ALA A 142 -0.26 -11.02 -5.61
CA ALA A 142 0.83 -11.20 -6.56
C ALA A 142 1.25 -9.91 -7.25
N SER A 143 0.45 -8.84 -7.18
CA SER A 143 0.78 -7.56 -7.79
C SER A 143 2.01 -6.94 -7.13
N ASN A 144 2.99 -6.54 -7.94
CA ASN A 144 4.20 -5.85 -7.47
C ASN A 144 3.88 -4.60 -6.65
N TYR A 145 2.84 -3.87 -7.05
CA TYR A 145 2.38 -2.66 -6.37
C TYR A 145 1.70 -2.92 -5.01
N ILE A 146 1.38 -4.17 -4.72
CA ILE A 146 0.74 -4.59 -3.47
C ILE A 146 1.69 -5.41 -2.61
N TYR A 147 2.39 -6.35 -3.24
CA TYR A 147 3.23 -7.35 -2.60
C TYR A 147 4.21 -6.74 -1.58
N HIS A 148 4.96 -5.71 -1.97
CA HIS A 148 5.99 -5.13 -1.11
C HIS A 148 5.41 -4.20 -0.03
N VAL A 149 4.26 -3.55 -0.27
CA VAL A 149 3.62 -2.62 0.66
C VAL A 149 2.64 -3.32 1.61
N GLY A 150 2.07 -4.45 1.17
CA GLY A 150 0.99 -5.15 1.89
C GLY A 150 1.27 -5.44 3.36
N PRO A 151 2.45 -5.95 3.73
CA PRO A 151 2.78 -6.27 5.12
C PRO A 151 3.57 -5.17 5.84
N LEU A 152 3.72 -3.96 5.28
CA LEU A 152 4.37 -2.84 5.96
C LEU A 152 3.43 -2.18 6.98
N PHE A 153 3.99 -1.54 7.99
CA PHE A 153 3.22 -0.73 8.94
C PHE A 153 2.73 0.53 8.23
N ARG A 154 1.76 0.37 7.33
CA ARG A 154 1.20 1.44 6.51
C ARG A 154 -0.32 1.33 6.41
N GLN A 155 -1.04 2.42 6.59
CA GLN A 155 -2.50 2.48 6.58
C GLN A 155 -3.12 2.23 5.20
N HIS A 156 -2.32 2.27 4.12
CA HIS A 156 -2.85 2.31 2.75
C HIS A 156 -3.68 1.07 2.39
N LEU A 157 -3.15 -0.13 2.65
CA LEU A 157 -3.85 -1.38 2.31
C LEU A 157 -5.04 -1.64 3.24
N PHE A 158 -5.02 -1.12 4.46
CA PHE A 158 -6.16 -1.14 5.35
C PHE A 158 -7.30 -0.24 4.82
N MET A 159 -6.98 0.94 4.28
CA MET A 159 -7.94 1.77 3.56
C MET A 159 -8.55 1.02 2.36
N VAL A 160 -7.71 0.40 1.51
CA VAL A 160 -8.18 -0.35 0.32
C VAL A 160 -9.08 -1.51 0.71
N MET A 161 -8.84 -2.16 1.84
CA MET A 161 -9.74 -3.17 2.41
C MET A 161 -11.12 -2.58 2.68
N LEU A 162 -11.19 -1.47 3.39
CA LEU A 162 -12.46 -0.82 3.74
C LEU A 162 -13.23 -0.35 2.49
N GLU A 163 -12.52 0.24 1.51
CA GLU A 163 -13.09 0.62 0.21
C GLU A 163 -13.64 -0.60 -0.53
N THR A 164 -12.87 -1.66 -0.64
CA THR A 164 -13.27 -2.88 -1.35
C THR A 164 -14.49 -3.52 -0.69
N LEU A 165 -14.48 -3.64 0.64
CA LEU A 165 -15.60 -4.14 1.40
C LEU A 165 -16.85 -3.28 1.20
N ALA A 166 -16.73 -1.95 1.24
CA ALA A 166 -17.85 -1.03 1.02
C ALA A 166 -18.46 -1.19 -0.37
N VAL A 167 -17.61 -1.25 -1.41
CA VAL A 167 -18.05 -1.38 -2.81
C VAL A 167 -18.70 -2.75 -3.06
N VAL A 168 -18.11 -3.83 -2.55
CA VAL A 168 -18.68 -5.18 -2.69
C VAL A 168 -20.00 -5.30 -1.92
N TRP A 169 -20.03 -4.82 -0.67
CA TRP A 169 -21.22 -4.85 0.17
C TRP A 169 -22.38 -4.06 -0.45
N LEU A 170 -22.08 -2.85 -0.94
CA LEU A 170 -23.09 -2.02 -1.62
C LEU A 170 -23.59 -2.68 -2.90
N THR A 171 -22.71 -3.25 -3.73
CA THR A 171 -23.12 -3.93 -4.96
C THR A 171 -24.10 -5.06 -4.66
N VAL A 172 -23.75 -5.94 -3.69
CA VAL A 172 -24.63 -7.04 -3.29
C VAL A 172 -25.95 -6.54 -2.69
N THR A 173 -25.91 -5.43 -1.95
CA THR A 173 -27.12 -4.81 -1.38
C THR A 173 -28.05 -4.31 -2.48
N ILE A 174 -27.56 -3.56 -3.44
CA ILE A 174 -28.36 -3.04 -4.56
C ILE A 174 -28.95 -4.17 -5.41
N GLU A 175 -28.19 -5.24 -5.65
CA GLU A 175 -28.69 -6.40 -6.38
C GLU A 175 -29.84 -7.13 -5.66
N ARG A 176 -29.72 -7.26 -4.33
CA ARG A 176 -30.81 -7.82 -3.50
C ARG A 176 -32.05 -6.93 -3.52
N GLU A 177 -31.86 -5.62 -3.49
CA GLU A 177 -32.96 -4.65 -3.61
C GLU A 177 -33.66 -4.77 -4.97
N GLU A 178 -32.88 -4.83 -6.07
CA GLU A 178 -33.42 -4.99 -7.43
C GLU A 178 -34.20 -6.32 -7.57
N ALA A 179 -33.69 -7.39 -6.98
CA ALA A 179 -34.35 -8.70 -7.02
C ALA A 179 -35.60 -8.80 -6.14
N SER A 180 -35.62 -8.15 -4.99
CA SER A 180 -36.72 -8.23 -4.02
C SER A 180 -37.75 -7.10 -4.14
N GLY A 181 -37.42 -6.03 -4.84
CA GLY A 181 -38.21 -4.79 -4.88
C GLY A 181 -38.27 -4.02 -3.56
N ARG A 182 -37.48 -4.43 -2.55
CA ARG A 182 -37.46 -3.83 -1.20
C ARG A 182 -36.13 -3.12 -0.95
N ARG A 183 -36.19 -1.92 -0.37
CA ARG A 183 -34.99 -1.17 0.02
C ARG A 183 -34.37 -1.73 1.29
N ASP A 184 -33.04 -1.84 1.30
CA ASP A 184 -32.23 -2.29 2.43
C ASP A 184 -31.32 -1.17 2.93
N ASN A 185 -31.91 -0.22 3.66
CA ASN A 185 -31.18 0.92 4.19
C ASN A 185 -30.17 0.54 5.29
N LYS A 186 -30.36 -0.61 5.97
CA LYS A 186 -29.41 -1.08 6.99
C LYS A 186 -28.07 -1.47 6.34
N ASN A 187 -28.13 -2.27 5.28
CA ASN A 187 -26.93 -2.65 4.57
C ASN A 187 -26.29 -1.47 3.80
N LEU A 188 -27.09 -0.51 3.34
CA LEU A 188 -26.56 0.73 2.78
C LEU A 188 -25.80 1.55 3.85
N LEU A 189 -26.33 1.63 5.09
CA LEU A 189 -25.64 2.28 6.21
C LEU A 189 -24.28 1.62 6.51
N VAL A 190 -24.21 0.29 6.48
CA VAL A 190 -22.92 -0.44 6.64
C VAL A 190 -21.91 -0.02 5.56
N ALA A 191 -22.33 0.05 4.28
CA ALA A 191 -21.45 0.50 3.21
C ALA A 191 -20.97 1.95 3.43
N MET A 192 -21.87 2.85 3.88
CA MET A 192 -21.50 4.24 4.20
C MET A 192 -20.52 4.30 5.40
N ALA A 193 -20.73 3.50 6.44
CA ALA A 193 -19.83 3.43 7.59
C ALA A 193 -18.43 2.95 7.16
N LEU A 194 -18.33 1.92 6.31
CA LEU A 194 -17.05 1.45 5.77
C LEU A 194 -16.34 2.53 4.95
N LEU A 195 -17.06 3.31 4.14
CA LEU A 195 -16.50 4.45 3.39
C LEU A 195 -16.01 5.56 4.33
N LEU A 196 -16.77 5.88 5.36
CA LEU A 196 -16.36 6.85 6.36
C LEU A 196 -15.06 6.40 7.06
N MET A 197 -15.01 5.15 7.48
CA MET A 197 -13.83 4.54 8.07
C MET A 197 -12.63 4.57 7.10
N ALA A 198 -12.84 4.30 5.81
CA ALA A 198 -11.79 4.39 4.80
C ALA A 198 -11.22 5.82 4.70
N GLY A 199 -12.07 6.85 4.71
CA GLY A 199 -11.70 8.26 4.69
C GLY A 199 -10.89 8.67 5.94
N TYR A 200 -11.25 8.16 7.11
CA TYR A 200 -10.51 8.38 8.36
C TYR A 200 -9.32 7.43 8.55
N THR A 201 -9.07 6.54 7.60
CA THR A 201 -7.82 5.78 7.48
C THR A 201 -6.81 6.52 6.60
N LYS A 202 -7.25 7.00 5.43
CA LYS A 202 -6.41 7.78 4.51
C LYS A 202 -7.27 8.64 3.59
N GLN A 203 -6.85 9.88 3.36
CA GLN A 203 -7.62 10.86 2.57
C GLN A 203 -7.91 10.39 1.14
N LEU A 204 -7.08 9.53 0.55
CA LEU A 204 -7.26 8.99 -0.81
C LEU A 204 -8.61 8.28 -1.03
N ALA A 205 -9.27 7.82 0.01
CA ALA A 205 -10.58 7.16 -0.08
C ALA A 205 -11.68 8.06 -0.65
N TYR A 206 -11.48 9.39 -0.73
CA TYR A 206 -12.44 10.32 -1.34
C TYR A 206 -12.83 9.92 -2.76
N ALA A 207 -11.91 9.30 -3.50
CA ALA A 207 -12.18 8.83 -4.86
C ALA A 207 -13.23 7.70 -4.87
N THR A 208 -13.13 6.75 -3.95
CA THR A 208 -14.13 5.68 -3.82
C THR A 208 -15.46 6.23 -3.31
N VAL A 209 -15.45 7.21 -2.41
CA VAL A 209 -16.68 7.92 -1.98
C VAL A 209 -17.36 8.57 -3.19
N ALA A 210 -16.59 9.29 -4.03
CA ALA A 210 -17.10 9.90 -5.24
C ALA A 210 -17.68 8.86 -6.22
N ALA A 211 -17.00 7.73 -6.43
CA ALA A 211 -17.48 6.65 -7.29
C ALA A 211 -18.80 6.06 -6.81
N VAL A 212 -18.95 5.84 -5.49
CA VAL A 212 -20.16 5.29 -4.87
C VAL A 212 -21.33 6.26 -5.01
N PHE A 213 -21.14 7.54 -4.69
CA PHE A 213 -22.21 8.51 -4.81
C PHE A 213 -22.56 8.83 -6.27
N LEU A 214 -21.58 8.81 -7.19
CA LEU A 214 -21.85 8.89 -8.62
C LEU A 214 -22.74 7.72 -9.09
N PHE A 215 -22.39 6.49 -8.71
CA PHE A 215 -23.20 5.31 -9.03
C PHE A 215 -24.64 5.42 -8.49
N LEU A 216 -24.78 5.79 -7.21
CA LEU A 216 -26.10 5.97 -6.59
C LEU A 216 -26.89 7.10 -7.27
N PHE A 217 -26.23 8.19 -7.63
CA PHE A 217 -26.86 9.32 -8.31
C PHE A 217 -27.37 8.93 -9.71
N LEU A 218 -26.57 8.20 -10.49
CA LEU A 218 -26.97 7.71 -11.80
C LEU A 218 -28.15 6.72 -11.75
N ARG A 219 -28.35 6.02 -10.63
CA ARG A 219 -29.42 5.04 -10.44
C ARG A 219 -30.64 5.62 -9.73
N GLN A 220 -30.43 6.37 -8.68
CA GLN A 220 -31.46 6.86 -7.75
C GLN A 220 -31.05 8.25 -7.21
N PRO A 221 -31.15 9.34 -7.99
CA PRO A 221 -30.59 10.65 -7.61
C PRO A 221 -31.13 11.20 -6.29
N LYS A 222 -32.44 11.06 -6.02
CA LYS A 222 -33.02 11.49 -4.74
C LYS A 222 -32.43 10.75 -3.55
N ARG A 223 -32.22 9.44 -3.68
CA ARG A 223 -31.61 8.61 -2.63
C ARG A 223 -30.13 8.94 -2.45
N ALA A 224 -29.42 9.18 -3.55
CA ALA A 224 -28.01 9.60 -3.48
C ALA A 224 -27.87 10.88 -2.66
N ILE A 225 -28.68 11.89 -2.91
CA ILE A 225 -28.66 13.15 -2.15
C ILE A 225 -29.04 12.93 -0.68
N LEU A 226 -30.09 12.12 -0.42
CA LEU A 226 -30.54 11.80 0.94
C LEU A 226 -29.44 11.15 1.79
N TRP A 227 -28.56 10.37 1.19
CA TRP A 227 -27.44 9.72 1.88
C TRP A 227 -26.15 10.57 1.84
N ALA A 228 -25.92 11.36 0.79
CA ALA A 228 -24.73 12.20 0.67
C ALA A 228 -24.72 13.32 1.73
N VAL A 229 -25.87 13.94 2.00
CA VAL A 229 -25.97 15.04 2.98
C VAL A 229 -25.62 14.57 4.39
N PRO A 230 -26.22 13.50 4.95
CA PRO A 230 -25.82 13.00 6.26
C PRO A 230 -24.37 12.48 6.28
N PHE A 231 -23.92 11.81 5.21
CA PHE A 231 -22.54 11.33 5.10
C PHE A 231 -21.55 12.50 5.18
N ALA A 232 -21.75 13.54 4.38
CA ALA A 232 -20.93 14.75 4.42
C ALA A 232 -21.01 15.46 5.77
N GLY A 233 -22.22 15.51 6.37
CA GLY A 233 -22.44 16.08 7.69
C GLY A 233 -21.64 15.35 8.78
N VAL A 234 -21.73 14.03 8.85
CA VAL A 234 -20.95 13.23 9.82
C VAL A 234 -19.45 13.36 9.57
N THR A 235 -19.02 13.25 8.30
CA THR A 235 -17.60 13.45 7.94
C THR A 235 -17.09 14.81 8.39
N GLY A 236 -17.84 15.88 8.09
CA GLY A 236 -17.48 17.24 8.49
C GLY A 236 -17.47 17.44 10.01
N LEU A 237 -18.46 16.90 10.73
CA LEU A 237 -18.52 17.00 12.19
C LEU A 237 -17.32 16.31 12.87
N VAL A 238 -16.95 15.10 12.43
CA VAL A 238 -15.78 14.40 12.96
C VAL A 238 -14.50 15.17 12.64
N PHE A 239 -14.38 15.70 11.40
CA PHE A 239 -13.24 16.54 11.01
C PHE A 239 -13.11 17.77 11.92
N LEU A 240 -14.19 18.51 12.10
CA LEU A 240 -14.23 19.72 12.92
C LEU A 240 -13.95 19.41 14.40
N TRP A 241 -14.46 18.28 14.89
CA TRP A 241 -14.18 17.84 16.27
C TRP A 241 -12.70 17.55 16.48
N ILE A 242 -12.05 16.79 15.59
CA ILE A 242 -10.60 16.53 15.70
C ILE A 242 -9.82 17.83 15.58
N ASN A 243 -10.18 18.69 14.62
CA ASN A 243 -9.49 19.97 14.41
C ASN A 243 -9.59 20.90 15.63
N HIS A 244 -10.75 20.93 16.28
CA HIS A 244 -10.93 21.69 17.52
C HIS A 244 -10.14 21.08 18.69
N ALA A 245 -10.16 19.73 18.82
CA ALA A 245 -9.44 19.02 19.88
C ALA A 245 -7.91 19.06 19.75
N THR A 246 -7.40 19.54 18.62
CA THR A 246 -5.96 19.70 18.31
C THR A 246 -5.57 21.14 17.98
N ASP A 247 -6.38 22.13 18.40
CA ASP A 247 -6.13 23.55 18.20
C ASP A 247 -5.78 23.94 16.74
N GLY A 248 -6.39 23.27 15.75
CA GLY A 248 -6.15 23.48 14.32
C GLY A 248 -4.99 22.66 13.73
N LEU A 249 -4.19 22.00 14.54
CA LEU A 249 -3.02 21.24 14.09
C LEU A 249 -3.39 20.02 13.21
N TRP A 250 -4.61 19.48 13.39
CA TRP A 250 -5.16 18.48 12.48
C TRP A 250 -5.20 18.98 11.02
N LEU A 251 -5.82 20.14 10.78
CA LEU A 251 -5.92 20.73 9.44
C LEU A 251 -4.53 21.08 8.89
N LEU A 252 -3.67 21.69 9.71
CA LEU A 252 -2.32 22.05 9.32
C LEU A 252 -1.53 20.84 8.82
N ASN A 253 -1.45 19.79 9.64
CA ASN A 253 -0.58 18.66 9.38
C ASN A 253 -1.15 17.67 8.34
N THR A 254 -2.47 17.44 8.31
CA THR A 254 -3.06 16.43 7.42
C THR A 254 -3.52 16.98 6.06
N VAL A 255 -3.77 18.27 5.96
CA VAL A 255 -4.23 18.91 4.71
C VAL A 255 -3.18 19.86 4.18
N THR A 256 -2.85 20.93 4.92
CA THR A 256 -1.98 22.02 4.44
C THR A 256 -0.57 21.51 4.12
N ALA A 257 0.03 20.77 5.02
CA ALA A 257 1.38 20.20 4.85
C ALA A 257 1.45 19.07 3.81
N ASN A 258 0.31 18.53 3.38
CA ASN A 258 0.25 17.48 2.35
C ASN A 258 -0.01 18.02 0.93
N LEU A 259 0.06 19.33 0.72
CA LEU A 259 0.00 19.95 -0.61
C LEU A 259 1.35 19.84 -1.32
N ASN A 260 1.78 18.62 -1.58
CA ASN A 260 3.09 18.34 -2.15
C ASN A 260 3.18 18.69 -3.65
N PRO A 261 4.36 19.10 -4.16
CA PRO A 261 4.57 19.34 -5.58
C PRO A 261 4.21 18.13 -6.43
N PHE A 262 3.57 18.40 -7.58
CA PHE A 262 3.25 17.35 -8.55
C PHE A 262 4.39 17.21 -9.56
N ILE A 263 4.86 15.97 -9.75
CA ILE A 263 5.96 15.61 -10.66
C ILE A 263 5.38 14.80 -11.83
N PRO A 264 5.11 15.43 -12.99
CA PRO A 264 4.48 14.75 -14.12
C PRO A 264 5.25 13.52 -14.61
N GLY A 265 6.58 13.58 -14.59
CA GLY A 265 7.45 12.46 -14.98
C GLY A 265 7.25 11.23 -14.10
N GLN A 266 7.10 11.42 -12.79
CA GLN A 266 6.80 10.35 -11.83
C GLN A 266 5.44 9.69 -12.14
N ALA A 267 4.40 10.51 -12.35
CA ALA A 267 3.07 9.99 -12.69
C ALA A 267 3.11 9.14 -13.97
N VAL A 268 3.70 9.68 -15.05
CA VAL A 268 3.82 8.98 -16.34
C VAL A 268 4.64 7.69 -16.18
N GLY A 269 5.74 7.73 -15.42
CA GLY A 269 6.59 6.57 -15.16
C GLY A 269 5.81 5.46 -14.46
N LEU A 270 5.09 5.78 -13.38
CA LEU A 270 4.28 4.82 -12.63
C LEU A 270 3.12 4.25 -13.44
N PHE A 271 2.44 5.06 -14.28
CA PHE A 271 1.41 4.57 -15.19
C PHE A 271 1.97 3.61 -16.25
N LYS A 272 3.13 3.92 -16.84
CA LYS A 272 3.80 3.01 -17.79
C LYS A 272 4.17 1.69 -17.11
N GLN A 273 4.73 1.75 -15.91
CA GLN A 273 5.09 0.56 -15.14
C GLN A 273 3.85 -0.24 -14.75
N TRP A 274 2.78 0.40 -14.23
CA TRP A 274 1.52 -0.27 -13.94
C TRP A 274 0.97 -1.00 -15.16
N PHE A 275 0.88 -0.33 -16.32
CA PHE A 275 0.41 -0.95 -17.55
C PHE A 275 1.30 -2.13 -17.97
N THR A 276 2.61 -1.99 -17.89
CA THR A 276 3.56 -3.07 -18.26
C THR A 276 3.40 -4.29 -17.37
N LEU A 277 3.30 -4.09 -16.06
CA LEU A 277 3.16 -5.18 -15.08
C LEU A 277 1.77 -5.82 -15.08
N HIS A 278 0.73 -5.04 -15.36
CA HIS A 278 -0.66 -5.47 -15.22
C HIS A 278 -1.43 -5.46 -16.57
N THR A 279 -0.73 -5.64 -17.69
CA THR A 279 -1.30 -5.46 -19.05
C THR A 279 -2.61 -6.23 -19.26
N VAL A 280 -2.65 -7.54 -18.92
CA VAL A 280 -3.82 -8.37 -19.20
C VAL A 280 -5.02 -7.92 -18.38
N ILE A 281 -4.85 -7.71 -17.08
CA ILE A 281 -5.96 -7.29 -16.21
C ILE A 281 -6.43 -5.87 -16.53
N THR A 282 -5.50 -4.96 -16.83
CA THR A 282 -5.84 -3.57 -17.17
C THR A 282 -6.59 -3.49 -18.51
N VAL A 283 -6.06 -4.15 -19.56
CA VAL A 283 -6.74 -4.19 -20.87
C VAL A 283 -8.10 -4.85 -20.75
N THR A 284 -8.20 -5.97 -20.05
CA THR A 284 -9.49 -6.66 -19.86
C THR A 284 -10.48 -5.78 -19.12
N ALA A 285 -10.05 -5.09 -18.04
CA ALA A 285 -10.92 -4.18 -17.29
C ALA A 285 -11.42 -3.02 -18.16
N VAL A 286 -10.54 -2.40 -18.96
CA VAL A 286 -10.90 -1.31 -19.87
C VAL A 286 -11.89 -1.81 -20.94
N LEU A 287 -11.61 -2.93 -21.60
CA LEU A 287 -12.50 -3.50 -22.61
C LEU A 287 -13.86 -3.88 -22.02
N PHE A 288 -13.90 -4.41 -20.81
CA PHE A 288 -15.14 -4.74 -20.14
C PHE A 288 -15.92 -3.49 -19.68
N ALA A 289 -15.22 -2.43 -19.27
CA ALA A 289 -15.85 -1.14 -18.99
C ALA A 289 -16.50 -0.53 -20.24
N ILE A 290 -15.81 -0.58 -21.38
CA ILE A 290 -16.35 -0.16 -22.68
C ILE A 290 -17.56 -1.02 -23.06
N TYR A 291 -17.46 -2.34 -22.90
CA TYR A 291 -18.57 -3.25 -23.15
C TYR A 291 -19.81 -2.90 -22.32
N GLN A 292 -19.65 -2.65 -21.01
CA GLN A 292 -20.76 -2.24 -20.15
C GLN A 292 -21.35 -0.88 -20.56
N LEU A 293 -20.52 0.07 -20.98
CA LEU A 293 -20.98 1.39 -21.42
C LEU A 293 -21.93 1.31 -22.62
N TYR A 294 -21.63 0.45 -23.59
CA TYR A 294 -22.38 0.39 -24.86
C TYR A 294 -23.47 -0.69 -24.87
N PHE A 295 -23.32 -1.77 -24.13
CA PHE A 295 -24.19 -2.95 -24.27
C PHE A 295 -24.92 -3.35 -22.99
N GLU A 296 -24.50 -2.80 -21.84
CA GLU A 296 -25.12 -3.09 -20.54
C GLU A 296 -25.25 -1.79 -19.72
N ARG A 297 -25.61 -1.90 -18.46
CA ARG A 297 -25.54 -0.76 -17.52
C ARG A 297 -24.18 -0.79 -16.82
N LEU A 298 -23.58 0.38 -16.63
CA LEU A 298 -22.35 0.53 -15.86
C LEU A 298 -22.56 -0.01 -14.43
N SER A 299 -21.74 -0.96 -14.02
CA SER A 299 -21.72 -1.47 -12.66
C SER A 299 -20.98 -0.50 -11.72
N LEU A 300 -21.20 -0.64 -10.42
CA LEU A 300 -20.42 0.10 -9.44
C LEU A 300 -18.93 -0.23 -9.58
N TYR A 301 -18.56 -1.48 -9.85
CA TYR A 301 -17.16 -1.88 -10.07
C TYR A 301 -16.51 -1.13 -11.24
N THR A 302 -17.26 -0.90 -12.33
CA THR A 302 -16.75 -0.16 -13.49
C THR A 302 -16.55 1.32 -13.17
N ILE A 303 -17.51 1.97 -12.52
CA ILE A 303 -17.38 3.37 -12.12
C ILE A 303 -16.21 3.50 -11.12
N TRP A 304 -16.11 2.59 -10.16
CA TRP A 304 -15.02 2.57 -9.18
C TRP A 304 -13.65 2.40 -9.85
N PHE A 305 -13.52 1.48 -10.82
CA PHE A 305 -12.29 1.30 -11.60
C PHE A 305 -11.87 2.58 -12.31
N VAL A 306 -12.80 3.22 -13.02
CA VAL A 306 -12.49 4.46 -13.76
C VAL A 306 -12.06 5.58 -12.83
N VAL A 307 -12.81 5.80 -11.74
CA VAL A 307 -12.47 6.85 -10.76
C VAL A 307 -11.16 6.54 -10.05
N ALA A 308 -10.92 5.29 -9.65
CA ALA A 308 -9.67 4.87 -9.01
C ALA A 308 -8.46 5.02 -9.95
N ALA A 309 -8.60 4.63 -11.22
CA ALA A 309 -7.54 4.80 -12.22
C ALA A 309 -7.22 6.29 -12.47
N LEU A 310 -8.23 7.15 -12.53
CA LEU A 310 -8.03 8.60 -12.61
C LEU A 310 -7.36 9.14 -11.35
N ASN A 311 -7.77 8.68 -10.16
CA ASN A 311 -7.18 9.09 -8.89
C ASN A 311 -5.71 8.66 -8.76
N SER A 312 -5.30 7.56 -9.43
CA SER A 312 -3.90 7.10 -9.43
C SER A 312 -2.93 8.13 -10.05
N VAL A 313 -3.44 9.16 -10.78
CA VAL A 313 -2.62 10.30 -11.22
C VAL A 313 -1.96 11.01 -10.03
N THR A 314 -2.61 11.00 -8.86
CA THR A 314 -2.07 11.59 -7.62
C THR A 314 -0.80 10.89 -7.12
N ALA A 315 -0.44 9.70 -7.66
CA ALA A 315 0.87 9.07 -7.45
C ALA A 315 2.04 9.93 -7.98
N GLY A 316 1.76 10.93 -8.82
CA GLY A 316 2.75 11.93 -9.25
C GLY A 316 3.12 12.97 -8.21
N LYS A 317 2.48 13.02 -7.04
CA LYS A 317 2.88 13.90 -5.94
C LYS A 317 4.20 13.43 -5.33
N TRP A 318 5.05 14.36 -4.92
CA TRP A 318 6.24 14.03 -4.15
C TRP A 318 5.85 13.27 -2.86
N GLY A 319 6.58 12.20 -2.56
CA GLY A 319 6.27 11.30 -1.43
C GLY A 319 5.13 10.30 -1.68
N ALA A 320 4.50 10.32 -2.87
CA ALA A 320 3.55 9.30 -3.30
C ALA A 320 4.26 8.25 -4.16
N GLY A 321 3.67 7.05 -4.26
CA GLY A 321 4.26 5.93 -5.01
C GLY A 321 3.22 4.98 -5.60
N GLU A 322 3.67 3.81 -5.97
CA GLU A 322 2.92 2.75 -6.65
C GLU A 322 1.71 2.25 -5.86
N SER A 323 1.73 2.34 -4.52
CA SER A 323 0.60 1.95 -3.68
C SER A 323 -0.71 2.69 -4.01
N TYR A 324 -0.62 3.89 -4.59
CA TYR A 324 -1.78 4.67 -5.04
C TYR A 324 -2.61 4.00 -6.14
N PHE A 325 -2.04 2.99 -6.80
CA PHE A 325 -2.76 2.16 -7.78
C PHE A 325 -3.53 1.00 -7.15
N ALA A 326 -3.38 0.74 -5.85
CA ALA A 326 -3.95 -0.44 -5.20
C ALA A 326 -5.47 -0.58 -5.38
N THR A 327 -6.21 0.53 -5.23
CA THR A 327 -7.66 0.56 -5.45
C THR A 327 -8.02 0.25 -6.90
N ALA A 328 -7.28 0.80 -7.88
CA ALA A 328 -7.49 0.54 -9.30
C ALA A 328 -7.17 -0.92 -9.65
N ILE A 329 -6.13 -1.51 -9.03
CA ILE A 329 -5.76 -2.92 -9.21
C ILE A 329 -6.85 -3.84 -8.65
N ALA A 330 -7.38 -3.55 -7.45
CA ALA A 330 -8.49 -4.32 -6.87
C ALA A 330 -9.73 -4.30 -7.79
N ALA A 331 -10.12 -3.12 -8.26
CA ALA A 331 -11.24 -2.95 -9.18
C ALA A 331 -11.00 -3.66 -10.53
N SER A 332 -9.78 -3.58 -11.10
CA SER A 332 -9.44 -4.22 -12.37
C SER A 332 -9.47 -5.75 -12.29
N LEU A 333 -9.06 -6.33 -11.17
CA LEU A 333 -9.14 -7.78 -10.92
C LEU A 333 -10.58 -8.26 -10.82
N ILE A 334 -11.46 -7.50 -10.13
CA ILE A 334 -12.90 -7.81 -10.11
C ILE A 334 -13.45 -7.77 -11.54
N LEU A 335 -13.21 -6.70 -12.30
CA LEU A 335 -13.70 -6.57 -13.67
C LEU A 335 -13.16 -7.66 -14.59
N THR A 336 -11.89 -8.04 -14.45
CA THR A 336 -11.30 -9.15 -15.21
C THR A 336 -12.02 -10.47 -14.90
N GLY A 337 -12.27 -10.76 -13.64
CA GLY A 337 -13.03 -11.94 -13.24
C GLY A 337 -14.46 -11.95 -13.80
N LEU A 338 -15.14 -10.79 -13.78
CA LEU A 338 -16.48 -10.64 -14.37
C LEU A 338 -16.47 -10.81 -15.89
N ALA A 339 -15.51 -10.20 -16.57
CA ALA A 339 -15.34 -10.32 -18.02
C ALA A 339 -15.10 -11.77 -18.43
N PHE A 340 -14.21 -12.47 -17.73
CA PHE A 340 -13.89 -13.87 -18.02
C PHE A 340 -15.07 -14.79 -17.73
N ASN A 341 -15.81 -14.58 -16.65
CA ASN A 341 -17.06 -15.30 -16.41
C ASN A 341 -18.05 -15.10 -17.57
N ARG A 342 -18.20 -13.85 -18.03
CA ARG A 342 -19.11 -13.52 -19.15
C ARG A 342 -18.68 -14.21 -20.45
N LEU A 343 -17.40 -14.24 -20.76
CA LEU A 343 -16.84 -14.91 -21.94
C LEU A 343 -17.05 -16.43 -21.88
N LEU A 344 -16.89 -17.03 -20.71
CA LEU A 344 -17.14 -18.46 -20.52
C LEU A 344 -18.62 -18.79 -20.71
N ASP A 345 -19.52 -18.00 -20.09
CA ASP A 345 -20.97 -18.20 -20.24
C ASP A 345 -21.43 -18.01 -21.69
N TRP A 346 -20.83 -17.03 -22.40
CA TRP A 346 -21.08 -16.81 -23.82
C TRP A 346 -20.61 -18.01 -24.67
N SER A 347 -19.43 -18.53 -24.37
CA SER A 347 -18.85 -19.66 -25.11
C SER A 347 -19.65 -20.97 -24.93
N GLU A 348 -20.18 -21.20 -23.73
CA GLU A 348 -21.04 -22.36 -23.43
C GLU A 348 -22.30 -22.39 -24.31
N LYS A 349 -22.83 -21.21 -24.66
CA LYS A 349 -24.01 -21.06 -25.53
C LYS A 349 -23.70 -21.18 -27.02
N ARG A 350 -22.41 -21.08 -27.43
CA ARG A 350 -21.96 -21.08 -28.83
C ARG A 350 -21.46 -22.43 -29.35
N GLY A 351 -21.30 -23.40 -28.45
CA GLY A 351 -20.90 -24.76 -28.78
C GLY A 351 -19.46 -25.12 -28.39
N THR A 352 -19.13 -26.39 -28.56
CA THR A 352 -17.93 -27.04 -27.99
C THR A 352 -16.60 -26.39 -28.40
N ASN A 353 -16.50 -25.92 -29.66
CA ASN A 353 -15.28 -25.29 -30.14
C ASN A 353 -14.99 -23.94 -29.44
N TRP A 354 -16.03 -23.12 -29.26
CA TRP A 354 -15.88 -21.83 -28.55
C TRP A 354 -15.63 -22.06 -27.06
N GLN A 355 -16.30 -23.06 -26.48
CA GLN A 355 -16.08 -23.44 -25.09
C GLN A 355 -14.62 -23.88 -24.86
N PHE A 356 -14.08 -24.74 -25.74
CA PHE A 356 -12.69 -25.14 -25.70
C PHE A 356 -11.74 -23.94 -25.88
N ALA A 357 -12.00 -23.10 -26.86
CA ALA A 357 -11.17 -21.92 -27.14
C ALA A 357 -11.09 -20.99 -25.93
N MET A 358 -12.22 -20.63 -25.30
CA MET A 358 -12.23 -19.74 -24.14
C MET A 358 -11.65 -20.42 -22.89
N ALA A 359 -12.00 -21.69 -22.65
CA ALA A 359 -11.46 -22.45 -21.53
C ALA A 359 -9.93 -22.67 -21.61
N THR A 360 -9.33 -22.51 -22.78
CA THR A 360 -7.88 -22.59 -23.00
C THR A 360 -7.23 -21.20 -22.98
N LEU A 361 -7.80 -20.24 -23.71
CA LEU A 361 -7.24 -18.89 -23.87
C LEU A 361 -7.17 -18.14 -22.53
N LEU A 362 -8.25 -18.17 -21.72
CA LEU A 362 -8.32 -17.37 -20.52
C LEU A 362 -7.28 -17.78 -19.47
N PRO A 363 -7.04 -19.09 -19.18
CA PRO A 363 -5.92 -19.49 -18.33
C PRO A 363 -4.54 -19.13 -18.89
N ILE A 364 -4.35 -19.17 -20.22
CA ILE A 364 -3.11 -18.72 -20.86
C ILE A 364 -2.89 -17.21 -20.59
N LEU A 365 -3.92 -16.39 -20.72
CA LEU A 365 -3.83 -14.97 -20.39
C LEU A 365 -3.50 -14.73 -18.92
N LEU A 366 -4.06 -15.53 -18.01
CA LEU A 366 -3.73 -15.46 -16.58
C LEU A 366 -2.30 -15.89 -16.29
N LEU A 367 -1.78 -16.92 -16.96
CA LEU A 367 -0.38 -17.33 -16.87
C LEU A 367 0.56 -16.26 -17.43
N ALA A 368 0.20 -15.64 -18.55
CA ALA A 368 0.95 -14.52 -19.10
C ALA A 368 0.96 -13.32 -18.13
N GLN A 369 -0.16 -13.04 -17.48
CA GLN A 369 -0.23 -12.01 -16.43
C GLN A 369 0.63 -12.39 -15.22
N ALA A 370 0.52 -13.61 -14.73
CA ALA A 370 1.37 -14.11 -13.66
C ALA A 370 2.85 -13.92 -13.98
N ASN A 371 3.28 -14.29 -15.19
CA ASN A 371 4.65 -14.12 -15.63
C ASN A 371 5.13 -12.65 -15.61
N LYS A 372 4.25 -11.69 -15.94
CA LYS A 372 4.58 -10.25 -15.88
C LYS A 372 4.70 -9.70 -14.46
N MET A 373 3.85 -10.18 -13.56
CA MET A 373 3.84 -9.76 -12.15
C MET A 373 4.94 -10.42 -11.33
N PHE A 374 5.64 -11.42 -11.89
CA PHE A 374 6.54 -12.26 -11.12
C PHE A 374 7.84 -11.55 -10.75
N HIS A 375 8.00 -11.29 -9.46
CA HIS A 375 9.27 -10.98 -8.82
C HIS A 375 9.54 -12.02 -7.73
N MET A 376 10.75 -12.54 -7.68
CA MET A 376 11.12 -13.53 -6.69
C MET A 376 12.20 -12.96 -5.79
N PRO A 377 12.00 -12.97 -4.46
CA PRO A 377 13.06 -12.57 -3.56
C PRO A 377 14.25 -13.55 -3.68
N THR A 378 15.44 -13.01 -3.73
CA THR A 378 16.68 -13.80 -3.94
C THR A 378 17.55 -13.86 -2.68
N HIS A 379 16.98 -13.58 -1.50
CA HIS A 379 17.70 -13.49 -0.22
C HIS A 379 18.18 -14.83 0.33
N THR A 380 17.65 -15.96 -0.17
CA THR A 380 18.14 -17.30 0.19
C THR A 380 18.68 -18.02 -1.05
N PRO A 381 19.72 -18.90 -0.92
CA PRO A 381 20.24 -19.66 -2.04
C PRO A 381 19.17 -20.49 -2.77
N PHE A 382 18.18 -21.02 -2.04
CA PHE A 382 17.07 -21.78 -2.61
C PHE A 382 16.19 -20.91 -3.52
N LEU A 383 15.74 -19.74 -3.03
CA LEU A 383 14.91 -18.82 -3.81
C LEU A 383 15.71 -18.20 -4.97
N ALA A 384 16.98 -17.87 -4.76
CA ALA A 384 17.87 -17.39 -5.81
C ALA A 384 18.04 -18.43 -6.93
N GLY A 385 18.21 -19.70 -6.59
CA GLY A 385 18.30 -20.79 -7.56
C GLY A 385 17.04 -20.95 -8.41
N ILE A 386 15.85 -20.84 -7.77
CA ILE A 386 14.57 -20.89 -8.50
C ILE A 386 14.42 -19.65 -9.39
N ALA A 387 14.72 -18.45 -8.88
CA ALA A 387 14.65 -17.21 -9.64
C ALA A 387 15.56 -17.25 -10.88
N SER A 388 16.79 -17.74 -10.73
CA SER A 388 17.75 -17.93 -11.82
C SER A 388 17.23 -18.92 -12.87
N ALA A 389 16.74 -20.06 -12.43
CA ALA A 389 16.18 -21.09 -13.32
C ALA A 389 14.96 -20.58 -14.13
N LEU A 390 14.20 -19.64 -13.57
CA LEU A 390 13.02 -19.02 -14.21
C LEU A 390 13.36 -17.74 -14.99
N GLY A 391 14.63 -17.26 -14.97
CA GLY A 391 15.01 -15.96 -15.54
C GLY A 391 14.28 -14.79 -14.87
N LYS A 392 14.01 -14.89 -13.56
CA LYS A 392 13.27 -13.92 -12.75
C LYS A 392 14.12 -13.36 -11.61
N GLU A 393 15.41 -13.34 -11.78
CA GLU A 393 16.32 -12.71 -10.83
C GLU A 393 15.98 -11.22 -10.71
N THR A 394 15.73 -10.79 -9.49
CA THR A 394 15.71 -9.38 -9.18
C THR A 394 17.15 -8.99 -8.84
N ALA A 395 17.92 -8.66 -9.85
CA ALA A 395 19.26 -8.12 -9.64
C ALA A 395 19.11 -6.71 -9.05
N VAL A 396 19.33 -6.60 -7.77
CA VAL A 396 19.44 -5.30 -7.12
C VAL A 396 20.91 -5.06 -6.86
N TYR A 397 21.50 -4.22 -7.70
CA TYR A 397 22.81 -3.66 -7.44
C TYR A 397 22.64 -2.44 -6.52
N ILE A 398 23.19 -2.51 -5.35
CA ILE A 398 23.35 -1.36 -4.46
C ILE A 398 24.80 -0.92 -4.63
N PRO A 399 25.04 0.24 -5.23
CA PRO A 399 26.41 0.75 -5.30
C PRO A 399 26.92 0.94 -3.87
N PRO A 400 28.18 0.57 -3.58
CA PRO A 400 28.79 0.84 -2.30
C PRO A 400 28.79 2.35 -2.06
N GLN A 401 28.00 2.80 -1.10
CA GLN A 401 28.02 4.20 -0.66
C GLN A 401 29.17 4.34 0.34
N THR A 402 30.09 5.24 0.04
CA THR A 402 31.26 5.55 0.88
C THR A 402 31.10 6.86 1.65
N SER A 403 29.95 7.52 1.53
CA SER A 403 29.68 8.81 2.16
C SER A 403 28.21 8.93 2.57
N CYS A 404 27.94 9.83 3.50
CA CYS A 404 26.62 10.20 4.00
C CYS A 404 25.75 10.99 3.00
N SER A 405 26.17 11.14 1.77
CA SER A 405 25.39 11.84 0.75
C SER A 405 24.30 10.95 0.18
N ALA A 406 23.10 11.54 -0.02
CA ALA A 406 22.03 10.86 -0.74
C ALA A 406 22.53 10.39 -2.13
N PRO A 407 22.12 9.19 -2.62
CA PRO A 407 22.51 8.72 -3.94
C PRO A 407 22.07 9.72 -5.00
N ARG A 408 22.94 10.00 -5.97
CA ARG A 408 22.60 10.88 -7.10
C ARG A 408 21.46 10.28 -7.92
N PRO A 409 20.61 11.09 -8.57
CA PRO A 409 19.50 10.60 -9.38
C PRO A 409 19.93 9.58 -10.46
N GLU A 410 21.10 9.76 -11.06
CA GLU A 410 21.69 8.88 -12.07
C GLU A 410 22.21 7.55 -11.50
N GLU A 411 22.44 7.46 -10.20
CA GLU A 411 22.89 6.26 -9.49
C GLU A 411 21.71 5.42 -8.99
N ARG A 412 20.47 5.89 -9.20
CA ARG A 412 19.26 5.20 -8.75
C ARG A 412 18.95 4.01 -9.62
N ILE A 413 18.87 2.85 -8.99
CA ILE A 413 18.46 1.61 -9.65
C ILE A 413 16.92 1.60 -9.79
N PRO A 414 16.39 1.04 -10.90
CA PRO A 414 14.96 1.10 -11.22
C PRO A 414 13.99 0.53 -10.18
N TYR A 415 14.48 -0.09 -9.13
CA TYR A 415 13.68 -0.79 -8.10
C TYR A 415 13.90 -0.25 -6.69
N VAL A 416 14.67 0.81 -6.53
CA VAL A 416 14.80 1.54 -5.26
C VAL A 416 13.91 2.76 -5.37
N ASP A 417 12.94 2.90 -4.48
CA ASP A 417 12.14 4.10 -4.36
C ASP A 417 13.06 5.32 -4.14
N ALA A 418 12.76 6.40 -4.84
CA ALA A 418 13.44 7.68 -4.66
C ALA A 418 13.32 8.23 -3.22
N ALA A 419 12.31 7.80 -2.47
CA ALA A 419 12.10 8.12 -1.06
C ALA A 419 12.85 7.17 -0.11
N GLY A 420 13.62 6.21 -0.63
CA GLY A 420 14.39 5.30 0.18
C GLY A 420 13.59 4.10 0.68
N VAL A 421 12.51 3.71 0.00
CA VAL A 421 11.89 2.41 0.23
C VAL A 421 12.88 1.36 -0.23
N SER A 422 13.18 0.45 0.68
CA SER A 422 14.02 -0.68 0.46
C SER A 422 13.52 -1.54 -0.69
N LEU A 423 14.42 -2.26 -1.24
CA LEU A 423 14.31 -3.18 -2.35
C LEU A 423 12.97 -3.91 -2.39
N LEU A 424 12.19 -3.69 -3.44
CA LEU A 424 10.88 -4.30 -3.67
C LEU A 424 10.88 -5.79 -3.31
N GLY A 425 10.24 -6.11 -2.16
CA GLY A 425 10.03 -7.47 -1.73
C GLY A 425 11.28 -8.27 -1.35
N ARG A 426 12.43 -7.63 -1.11
CA ARG A 426 13.57 -8.29 -0.48
C ARG A 426 13.31 -8.36 1.03
N PRO A 427 13.10 -9.54 1.62
CA PRO A 427 12.94 -9.64 3.06
C PRO A 427 14.23 -9.19 3.76
N PRO A 428 14.12 -8.49 4.92
CA PRO A 428 15.29 -8.21 5.73
C PRO A 428 15.92 -9.52 6.24
N GLY A 429 17.23 -9.56 6.25
CA GLY A 429 17.98 -10.74 6.67
C GLY A 429 18.58 -10.59 8.09
N PRO A 430 19.22 -11.67 8.61
CA PRO A 430 19.93 -11.59 9.90
C PRO A 430 21.03 -10.53 9.92
N ALA A 431 21.70 -10.28 8.79
CA ALA A 431 22.70 -9.24 8.69
C ALA A 431 22.11 -7.83 8.84
N ASP A 432 20.92 -7.59 8.28
CA ASP A 432 20.21 -6.32 8.43
C ASP A 432 19.79 -6.09 9.90
N THR A 433 19.34 -7.15 10.59
CA THR A 433 19.01 -7.08 12.02
C THR A 433 20.24 -6.81 12.86
N ALA A 434 21.36 -7.48 12.58
CA ALA A 434 22.62 -7.24 13.29
C ALA A 434 23.15 -5.82 13.07
N ALA A 435 23.02 -5.29 11.85
CA ALA A 435 23.37 -3.91 11.53
C ALA A 435 22.53 -2.89 12.32
N GLY A 436 21.21 -3.11 12.41
CA GLY A 436 20.33 -2.27 13.21
C GLY A 436 20.67 -2.32 14.71
N ILE A 437 21.03 -3.50 15.25
CA ILE A 437 21.50 -3.64 16.64
C ILE A 437 22.80 -2.85 16.82
N ALA A 438 23.76 -2.95 15.90
CA ALA A 438 25.01 -2.20 16.00
C ALA A 438 24.78 -0.68 16.00
N ILE A 439 23.82 -0.16 15.22
CA ILE A 439 23.44 1.25 15.29
C ILE A 439 22.84 1.59 16.66
N THR A 440 21.96 0.72 17.19
CA THR A 440 21.35 0.98 18.50
C THR A 440 22.36 0.91 19.66
N ASP A 441 23.38 0.06 19.56
CA ASP A 441 24.45 -0.03 20.56
C ASP A 441 25.25 1.29 20.61
N LEU A 442 25.58 1.88 19.43
CA LEU A 442 26.22 3.19 19.36
C LEU A 442 25.35 4.32 19.94
N ILE A 443 24.03 4.29 19.68
CA ILE A 443 23.09 5.27 20.27
C ILE A 443 22.98 5.08 21.79
N ALA A 444 23.09 3.86 22.30
CA ALA A 444 22.96 3.55 23.70
C ALA A 444 24.14 4.05 24.55
N GLU A 445 25.28 4.40 23.94
CA GLU A 445 26.39 5.07 24.61
C GLU A 445 26.03 6.47 25.11
N GLY A 446 25.04 7.11 24.47
CA GLY A 446 24.50 8.41 24.86
C GLY A 446 23.22 8.30 25.71
N GLU A 447 22.89 9.38 26.42
CA GLU A 447 21.72 9.46 27.32
C GLU A 447 20.48 9.98 26.57
N THR A 448 20.66 10.79 25.54
CA THR A 448 19.57 11.44 24.79
C THR A 448 18.94 10.49 23.75
N ALA A 449 17.69 10.78 23.34
CA ALA A 449 17.13 10.16 22.14
C ALA A 449 17.91 10.61 20.91
N ALA A 450 18.21 9.68 20.00
CA ALA A 450 18.94 10.01 18.79
C ALA A 450 18.10 10.90 17.86
N PHE A 451 18.73 11.92 17.28
CA PHE A 451 18.15 12.65 16.15
C PHE A 451 18.30 11.80 14.89
N ALA A 452 17.32 10.94 14.64
CA ALA A 452 17.39 9.90 13.63
C ALA A 452 16.28 10.05 12.60
N GLU A 453 16.62 9.76 11.33
CA GLU A 453 15.64 9.71 10.24
C GLU A 453 14.72 8.49 10.35
N ASP A 454 15.20 7.38 10.88
CA ASP A 454 14.42 6.19 11.16
C ASP A 454 14.15 6.09 12.67
N ALA A 455 12.89 5.94 13.02
CA ALA A 455 12.43 5.95 14.40
C ALA A 455 12.75 4.65 15.16
N GLY A 456 13.00 3.55 14.46
CA GLY A 456 13.16 2.21 15.02
C GLY A 456 14.28 2.09 16.04
N PHE A 457 15.35 2.84 15.87
CA PHE A 457 16.48 2.82 16.80
C PHE A 457 16.08 3.34 18.18
N ASN A 458 15.36 4.46 18.24
CA ASN A 458 14.85 5.01 19.50
C ASN A 458 13.83 4.06 20.15
N PHE A 459 12.90 3.49 19.38
CA PHE A 459 11.94 2.52 19.91
C PHE A 459 12.59 1.26 20.47
N TYR A 460 13.64 0.76 19.80
CA TYR A 460 14.37 -0.41 20.28
C TYR A 460 15.00 -0.17 21.66
N LEU A 461 15.43 1.07 21.92
CA LEU A 461 15.99 1.52 23.20
C LEU A 461 14.91 1.98 24.21
N GLY A 462 13.62 1.89 23.86
CA GLY A 462 12.53 2.37 24.70
C GLY A 462 12.44 3.89 24.81
N ARG A 463 13.04 4.62 23.86
CA ARG A 463 13.04 6.09 23.77
C ARG A 463 11.99 6.54 22.77
N ASP A 464 11.39 7.72 23.00
CA ASP A 464 10.49 8.35 22.02
C ASP A 464 11.29 8.97 20.87
N ILE A 465 10.63 9.19 19.72
CA ILE A 465 11.28 9.78 18.55
C ILE A 465 11.32 11.31 18.66
N VAL A 466 12.31 11.91 18.02
CA VAL A 466 12.59 13.34 18.09
C VAL A 466 11.97 14.11 16.93
N THR A 467 11.76 13.44 15.78
CA THR A 467 11.31 14.13 14.57
C THR A 467 10.64 13.15 13.60
N ASN A 468 9.77 13.69 12.74
CA ASN A 468 9.30 13.03 11.52
C ASN A 468 9.89 13.80 10.32
N PRO A 469 11.04 13.38 9.78
CA PRO A 469 11.76 14.16 8.76
C PRO A 469 10.93 14.40 7.49
N THR A 470 10.13 13.40 7.07
CA THR A 470 9.29 13.54 5.87
C THR A 470 8.21 14.61 6.07
N GLN A 471 7.52 14.61 7.21
CA GLN A 471 6.50 15.60 7.52
C GLN A 471 7.14 16.97 7.74
N PHE A 472 8.25 17.01 8.45
CA PHE A 472 8.98 18.25 8.70
C PHE A 472 9.45 18.92 7.40
N LEU A 473 9.98 18.13 6.45
CA LEU A 473 10.36 18.64 5.13
C LEU A 473 9.14 19.13 4.31
N ASN A 474 7.97 18.51 4.47
CA ASN A 474 6.73 18.98 3.85
C ASN A 474 6.30 20.34 4.42
N LEU A 475 6.33 20.50 5.73
CA LEU A 475 6.02 21.78 6.39
C LEU A 475 6.99 22.87 5.97
N TYR A 476 8.28 22.56 5.92
CA TYR A 476 9.31 23.49 5.44
C TYR A 476 9.06 23.95 3.99
N LYS A 477 8.79 23.02 3.08
CA LYS A 477 8.48 23.33 1.67
C LYS A 477 7.22 24.16 1.49
N ASN A 478 6.28 24.07 2.41
CA ASN A 478 5.06 24.88 2.44
C ASN A 478 5.21 26.20 3.23
N GLY A 479 6.39 26.48 3.77
CA GLY A 479 6.69 27.71 4.49
C GLY A 479 5.92 27.86 5.81
N VAL A 480 5.60 26.73 6.48
CA VAL A 480 4.77 26.69 7.70
C VAL A 480 5.48 26.06 8.90
N VAL A 481 6.80 26.05 8.90
CA VAL A 481 7.62 25.59 10.04
C VAL A 481 8.70 26.62 10.37
N ASP A 482 8.94 26.83 11.67
CA ASP A 482 10.07 27.61 12.19
C ASP A 482 11.22 26.67 12.60
N LEU A 483 12.41 26.89 12.04
CA LEU A 483 13.59 26.08 12.32
C LEU A 483 14.38 26.54 13.56
N THR A 484 13.98 27.64 14.20
CA THR A 484 14.79 28.33 15.21
C THR A 484 15.18 27.42 16.36
N GLU A 485 14.22 26.71 16.98
CA GLU A 485 14.51 25.84 18.12
C GLU A 485 15.32 24.60 17.70
N MET A 486 14.95 23.97 16.58
CA MET A 486 15.71 22.80 16.07
C MET A 486 17.17 23.16 15.78
N LEU A 487 17.40 24.29 15.09
CA LEU A 487 18.76 24.76 14.79
C LEU A 487 19.53 25.13 16.07
N ALA A 488 18.85 25.75 17.06
CA ALA A 488 19.47 26.05 18.35
C ALA A 488 19.92 24.76 19.08
N MET A 489 19.07 23.72 19.09
CA MET A 489 19.41 22.41 19.69
C MET A 489 20.56 21.72 18.94
N ILE A 490 20.54 21.70 17.62
CA ILE A 490 21.61 21.10 16.82
C ILE A 490 22.93 21.85 17.01
N ASN A 491 22.91 23.20 16.95
CA ASN A 491 24.09 24.04 17.16
C ASN A 491 24.63 23.94 18.59
N GLY A 492 23.76 23.71 19.56
CA GLY A 492 24.12 23.44 20.95
C GLY A 492 24.54 22.00 21.22
N GLN A 493 24.60 21.13 20.21
CA GLN A 493 24.96 19.70 20.33
C GLN A 493 24.08 18.96 21.35
N ALA A 494 22.77 19.25 21.37
CA ALA A 494 21.83 18.70 22.33
C ALA A 494 21.57 17.20 22.15
N PHE A 495 21.96 16.61 21.04
CA PHE A 495 21.81 15.20 20.74
C PHE A 495 23.15 14.48 20.79
N ASP A 496 23.27 13.42 21.61
CA ASP A 496 24.49 12.63 21.68
C ASP A 496 24.79 11.90 20.37
N THR A 497 23.73 11.55 19.64
CA THR A 497 23.85 10.83 18.37
C THR A 497 22.87 11.35 17.32
N VAL A 498 23.37 11.53 16.10
CA VAL A 498 22.57 11.80 14.89
C VAL A 498 22.72 10.62 13.93
N VAL A 499 21.60 10.14 13.37
CA VAL A 499 21.62 9.03 12.39
C VAL A 499 20.90 9.45 11.12
N LEU A 500 21.64 9.56 10.04
CA LEU A 500 21.13 9.96 8.73
C LEU A 500 21.18 8.79 7.73
N ARG A 501 20.20 8.73 6.84
CA ARG A 501 20.11 7.76 5.74
C ARG A 501 19.83 8.41 4.39
N ALA A 502 18.71 9.11 4.27
CA ALA A 502 18.20 9.71 3.03
C ALA A 502 18.29 11.24 3.03
N GLN A 503 18.65 11.84 4.16
CA GLN A 503 18.79 13.28 4.36
C GLN A 503 17.50 14.06 4.04
N PHE A 504 16.36 13.61 4.58
CA PHE A 504 15.06 14.25 4.40
C PHE A 504 14.83 15.43 5.35
N TYR A 505 15.84 16.27 5.55
CA TYR A 505 15.73 17.52 6.32
C TYR A 505 15.92 18.74 5.41
N PRO A 506 15.48 19.93 5.86
CA PRO A 506 15.85 21.19 5.22
C PRO A 506 17.36 21.35 5.07
N PRO A 507 17.84 22.04 4.02
CA PRO A 507 19.28 22.26 3.81
C PRO A 507 19.97 22.88 5.03
N GLU A 508 19.34 23.86 5.69
CA GLU A 508 19.86 24.54 6.86
C GLU A 508 20.10 23.57 8.03
N VAL A 509 19.21 22.59 8.20
CA VAL A 509 19.34 21.56 9.23
C VAL A 509 20.50 20.62 8.92
N LEU A 510 20.62 20.18 7.66
CA LEU A 510 21.73 19.33 7.22
C LEU A 510 23.09 20.04 7.32
N ASP A 511 23.13 21.34 7.00
CA ASP A 511 24.34 22.15 7.13
C ASP A 511 24.74 22.32 8.61
N ALA A 512 23.79 22.58 9.49
CA ALA A 512 24.05 22.64 10.93
C ALA A 512 24.56 21.32 11.49
N ILE A 513 23.94 20.19 11.10
CA ILE A 513 24.43 18.85 11.48
C ILE A 513 25.86 18.65 10.98
N GLY A 514 26.15 18.96 9.72
CA GLY A 514 27.49 18.83 9.13
C GLY A 514 28.56 19.68 9.81
N GLN A 515 28.18 20.83 10.40
CA GLN A 515 29.09 21.71 11.14
C GLN A 515 29.34 21.23 12.57
N GLN A 516 28.32 20.72 13.25
CA GLN A 516 28.39 20.39 14.69
C GLN A 516 28.68 18.92 14.98
N TYR A 517 28.39 18.03 14.02
CA TYR A 517 28.56 16.59 14.18
C TYR A 517 29.57 16.03 13.19
N GLN A 518 30.24 14.95 13.55
CA GLN A 518 31.16 14.22 12.69
C GLN A 518 30.70 12.78 12.54
N THR A 519 30.84 12.22 11.34
CA THR A 519 30.56 10.81 11.09
C THR A 519 31.58 9.94 11.79
N THR A 520 31.13 9.06 12.67
CA THR A 520 31.97 8.07 13.34
C THR A 520 31.87 6.72 12.67
N ASP A 521 30.68 6.34 12.21
CA ASP A 521 30.44 5.03 11.63
C ASP A 521 29.55 5.10 10.39
N LEU A 522 29.79 4.18 9.45
CA LEU A 522 28.99 3.93 8.26
C LEU A 522 28.52 2.48 8.29
N ILE A 523 27.22 2.28 8.52
CA ILE A 523 26.64 0.95 8.67
C ILE A 523 25.62 0.70 7.55
N GLN A 524 25.78 -0.42 6.85
CA GLN A 524 24.85 -0.80 5.79
C GLN A 524 23.75 -1.70 6.32
N MET A 525 22.47 -1.29 6.14
CA MET A 525 21.29 -2.04 6.52
C MET A 525 20.20 -1.87 5.45
N ASN A 526 19.52 -2.95 5.09
CA ASN A 526 18.42 -2.95 4.09
C ASN A 526 18.79 -2.28 2.75
N GLY A 527 20.06 -2.32 2.37
CA GLY A 527 20.53 -1.69 1.16
C GLY A 527 20.78 -0.19 1.23
N PHE A 528 20.72 0.40 2.41
CA PHE A 528 21.06 1.79 2.68
C PHE A 528 22.31 1.89 3.54
N VAL A 529 23.03 3.01 3.41
CA VAL A 529 24.11 3.36 4.30
C VAL A 529 23.58 4.34 5.35
N TYR A 530 23.70 3.96 6.60
CA TYR A 530 23.39 4.79 7.75
C TYR A 530 24.66 5.44 8.25
N CYS A 531 24.60 6.76 8.37
CA CYS A 531 25.67 7.57 8.92
C CYS A 531 25.37 7.82 10.40
N VAL A 532 26.14 7.20 11.27
CA VAL A 532 26.10 7.50 12.70
C VAL A 532 27.08 8.63 12.97
N MET A 533 26.62 9.67 13.63
CA MET A 533 27.37 10.90 13.86
C MET A 533 27.31 11.28 15.34
N THR A 534 28.43 11.73 15.87
CA THR A 534 28.57 12.25 17.24
C THR A 534 29.00 13.72 17.23
N PRO A 535 28.79 14.47 18.31
CA PRO A 535 29.23 15.85 18.42
C PRO A 535 30.73 15.99 18.11
N ARG A 536 31.07 17.08 17.44
CA ARG A 536 32.48 17.48 17.30
C ARG A 536 32.92 18.05 18.66
N GLY A 537 33.94 17.46 19.25
CA GLY A 537 34.50 17.90 20.53
C GLY A 537 35.04 19.33 20.51
#